data_ca21b0259f1c2e236ee8311ff28b0a89
#
_entry.id   ca21b0259f1c2e236ee8311ff28b0a89
#
_cell.length_a   1.000
_cell.length_b   1.000
_cell.length_c   1.000
_cell.angle_alpha   90.00
_cell.angle_beta   90.00
_cell.angle_gamma   90.00
#
_symmetry.space_group_name_H-M   'P 1'
#
loop_
_entity.id
_entity.type
_entity.pdbx_description
1 polymer ?
#
loop_
_entity_poly.entity_id
_entity_poly.type
_entity_poly.pdbx_seq_one_letter_code
_entity_poly.pdbx_strand_id
1 'polypeptide(L)'
;KELEKYQNILSIDYEKLTISSLKQNRQLVNGCVGAIRMNYGFGVNPKDLVCNLINKIKRNSNVDFLENTEIDEIKKMNSNFEIQISKNKIRSKKVVIATNGYLNKKNISSRIYKNVIPALSNILVTEPIKENYFNDWKTNVLCTDNKKLLHYFRLLDDNRILFGGRGGHSYKNTTTYKVLLENDFKAMFPEFNKIKFDYFWRGLVGVTYDKISHIGKNDNKYYAYGYNGNGVSLSTYFGKLMAEMIDEKITLDNLPKCISSYPKSMVFPILKRFYLFLAYQFYGLKR
;
A
#
# COMPACT_ATOMS: atom_id res chain seq x y z
N LYS A 1 8.82 5.07 25.87
CA LYS A 1 10.27 4.90 25.55
C LYS A 1 10.55 4.91 24.04
N GLU A 2 9.97 4.02 23.19
CA GLU A 2 10.24 4.08 21.74
C GLU A 2 9.71 5.37 21.10
N LEU A 3 8.49 5.79 21.42
CA LEU A 3 7.90 7.01 20.88
C LEU A 3 8.63 8.28 21.33
N GLU A 4 9.10 8.34 22.56
CA GLU A 4 9.93 9.44 23.07
C GLU A 4 11.24 9.55 22.27
N LYS A 5 11.82 8.39 21.91
CA LYS A 5 13.00 8.33 21.04
C LYS A 5 12.68 8.88 19.64
N TYR A 6 11.55 8.51 19.06
CA TYR A 6 11.14 9.02 17.74
C TYR A 6 10.76 10.50 17.76
N GLN A 7 10.14 10.97 18.84
CA GLN A 7 9.86 12.40 19.02
C GLN A 7 11.14 13.22 18.99
N ASN A 8 12.15 12.79 19.71
CA ASN A 8 13.45 13.50 19.77
C ASN A 8 14.23 13.45 18.44
N ILE A 9 14.12 12.35 17.67
CA ILE A 9 14.86 12.19 16.42
C ILE A 9 14.14 12.85 15.23
N LEU A 10 12.79 12.76 15.20
CA LEU A 10 11.98 13.13 14.04
C LEU A 10 11.14 14.39 14.27
N SER A 11 11.20 14.98 15.47
CA SER A 11 10.36 16.14 15.88
C SER A 11 8.86 15.88 15.64
N ILE A 12 8.41 14.65 15.91
CA ILE A 12 7.03 14.25 15.72
C ILE A 12 6.24 14.46 17.01
N ASP A 13 5.24 15.35 16.96
CA ASP A 13 4.31 15.53 18.06
C ASP A 13 3.26 14.42 18.08
N TYR A 14 3.00 13.92 19.28
CA TYR A 14 1.94 12.93 19.52
C TYR A 14 1.20 13.18 20.83
N GLU A 15 -0.06 12.76 20.84
CA GLU A 15 -0.93 12.79 22.01
C GLU A 15 -1.23 11.37 22.48
N LYS A 16 -1.14 11.12 23.79
CA LYS A 16 -1.57 9.84 24.39
C LYS A 16 -3.05 9.93 24.75
N LEU A 17 -3.85 9.05 24.19
CA LEU A 17 -5.27 8.97 24.45
C LEU A 17 -5.57 7.85 25.45
N THR A 18 -6.28 8.18 26.51
CA THR A 18 -6.72 7.21 27.54
C THR A 18 -7.97 6.46 27.07
N ILE A 19 -8.27 5.33 27.72
CA ILE A 19 -9.51 4.59 27.50
C ILE A 19 -10.73 5.48 27.73
N SER A 20 -10.72 6.33 28.75
CA SER A 20 -11.82 7.26 29.05
C SER A 20 -12.04 8.25 27.89
N SER A 21 -10.97 8.86 27.37
CA SER A 21 -11.05 9.76 26.22
C SER A 21 -11.57 9.06 24.96
N LEU A 22 -11.09 7.83 24.70
CA LEU A 22 -11.55 7.05 23.55
C LEU A 22 -13.03 6.64 23.67
N LYS A 23 -13.50 6.30 24.87
CA LYS A 23 -14.92 6.01 25.14
C LYS A 23 -15.79 7.25 24.92
N GLN A 24 -15.39 8.37 25.47
CA GLN A 24 -16.10 9.64 25.34
C GLN A 24 -16.27 10.03 23.87
N ASN A 25 -15.25 9.82 23.05
CA ASN A 25 -15.26 10.13 21.63
C ASN A 25 -15.78 8.96 20.75
N ARG A 26 -16.33 7.90 21.34
CA ARG A 26 -16.81 6.67 20.66
C ARG A 26 -15.78 6.05 19.71
N GLN A 27 -14.49 6.26 19.97
CA GLN A 27 -13.37 5.73 19.18
C GLN A 27 -12.76 4.46 19.79
N LEU A 28 -13.32 3.99 20.93
CA LEU A 28 -12.82 2.79 21.58
C LEU A 28 -13.27 1.55 20.83
N VAL A 29 -12.30 0.75 20.41
CA VAL A 29 -12.56 -0.59 19.89
C VAL A 29 -12.29 -1.64 20.96
N ASN A 30 -12.95 -2.80 20.86
CA ASN A 30 -12.78 -3.87 21.82
C ASN A 30 -11.32 -4.34 21.88
N GLY A 31 -10.82 -4.55 23.09
CA GLY A 31 -9.42 -4.93 23.35
C GLY A 31 -8.41 -3.78 23.27
N CYS A 32 -8.85 -2.55 23.03
CA CYS A 32 -7.98 -1.38 23.05
C CYS A 32 -7.65 -0.99 24.50
N VAL A 33 -6.37 -0.75 24.79
CA VAL A 33 -5.87 -0.31 26.12
C VAL A 33 -5.46 1.17 26.13
N GLY A 34 -5.58 1.86 25.01
CA GLY A 34 -5.21 3.25 24.79
C GLY A 34 -4.80 3.49 23.35
N ALA A 35 -4.60 4.73 22.97
CA ALA A 35 -4.15 5.08 21.62
C ALA A 35 -3.12 6.21 21.65
N ILE A 36 -2.50 6.39 20.50
CA ILE A 36 -1.60 7.49 20.22
C ILE A 36 -2.14 8.20 19.00
N ARG A 37 -2.40 9.49 19.16
CA ARG A 37 -2.76 10.37 18.04
C ARG A 37 -1.51 11.08 17.56
N MET A 38 -1.29 11.03 16.26
CA MET A 38 -0.26 11.79 15.58
C MET A 38 -0.93 12.80 14.65
N ASN A 39 -0.54 14.06 14.74
CA ASN A 39 -1.18 15.18 14.02
C ASN A 39 -0.52 15.46 12.67
N TYR A 40 0.16 14.49 12.09
CA TYR A 40 0.71 14.58 10.74
C TYR A 40 0.06 13.54 9.82
N GLY A 41 -0.14 13.92 8.58
CA GLY A 41 -0.84 13.11 7.60
C GLY A 41 -2.33 13.42 7.54
N PHE A 42 -2.94 12.93 6.49
CA PHE A 42 -4.36 13.14 6.21
C PHE A 42 -4.92 11.99 5.37
N GLY A 43 -6.22 11.79 5.44
CA GLY A 43 -6.94 10.84 4.59
C GLY A 43 -7.19 11.42 3.21
N VAL A 44 -7.09 10.57 2.20
CA VAL A 44 -7.46 10.92 0.82
C VAL A 44 -8.47 9.91 0.29
N ASN A 45 -9.26 10.32 -0.70
CA ASN A 45 -9.96 9.39 -1.55
C ASN A 45 -8.99 8.91 -2.65
N PRO A 46 -8.50 7.66 -2.60
CA PRO A 46 -7.48 7.18 -3.55
C PRO A 46 -7.99 7.12 -4.98
N LYS A 47 -9.29 6.87 -5.19
CA LYS A 47 -9.91 6.88 -6.51
C LYS A 47 -9.87 8.28 -7.14
N ASP A 48 -10.30 9.28 -6.39
CA ASP A 48 -10.32 10.66 -6.89
C ASP A 48 -8.91 11.17 -7.16
N LEU A 49 -7.95 10.83 -6.28
CA LEU A 49 -6.54 11.16 -6.49
C LEU A 49 -6.03 10.59 -7.82
N VAL A 50 -6.25 9.30 -8.06
CA VAL A 50 -5.78 8.64 -9.30
C VAL A 50 -6.52 9.17 -10.53
N CYS A 51 -7.85 9.33 -10.47
CA CYS A 51 -8.64 9.86 -11.58
C CYS A 51 -8.20 11.28 -11.96
N ASN A 52 -7.96 12.15 -10.98
CA ASN A 52 -7.49 13.51 -11.23
C ASN A 52 -6.09 13.54 -11.84
N LEU A 53 -5.17 12.67 -11.38
CA LEU A 53 -3.85 12.52 -12.00
C LEU A 53 -3.94 12.04 -13.44
N ILE A 54 -4.76 11.03 -13.73
CA ILE A 54 -4.98 10.50 -15.09
C ILE A 54 -5.58 11.60 -15.99
N ASN A 55 -6.59 12.32 -15.52
CA ASN A 55 -7.20 13.40 -16.29
C ASN A 55 -6.19 14.52 -16.62
N LYS A 56 -5.30 14.83 -15.67
CA LYS A 56 -4.21 15.80 -15.90
C LYS A 56 -3.21 15.29 -16.94
N ILE A 57 -2.85 14.03 -16.90
CA ILE A 57 -1.94 13.38 -17.86
C ILE A 57 -2.57 13.39 -19.27
N LYS A 58 -3.82 12.95 -19.39
CA LYS A 58 -4.54 12.88 -20.67
C LYS A 58 -4.73 14.24 -21.38
N ARG A 59 -4.66 15.35 -20.62
CA ARG A 59 -4.70 16.71 -21.19
C ARG A 59 -3.37 17.17 -21.79
N ASN A 60 -2.29 16.43 -21.55
CA ASN A 60 -0.99 16.77 -22.10
C ASN A 60 -0.81 16.08 -23.46
N SER A 61 -0.72 16.87 -24.52
CA SER A 61 -0.56 16.39 -25.90
C SER A 61 0.72 15.59 -26.16
N ASN A 62 1.69 15.67 -25.25
CA ASN A 62 2.96 14.92 -25.36
C ASN A 62 2.91 13.56 -24.66
N VAL A 63 1.74 13.15 -24.16
CA VAL A 63 1.59 11.88 -23.41
C VAL A 63 0.47 11.05 -24.03
N ASP A 64 0.83 9.86 -24.50
CA ASP A 64 -0.12 8.83 -24.88
C ASP A 64 -0.44 7.94 -23.68
N PHE A 65 -1.71 7.86 -23.31
CA PHE A 65 -2.19 7.05 -22.20
C PHE A 65 -2.98 5.83 -22.70
N LEU A 66 -2.37 4.66 -22.62
CA LEU A 66 -2.95 3.41 -23.13
C LEU A 66 -3.55 2.60 -21.97
N GLU A 67 -4.86 2.55 -21.89
CA GLU A 67 -5.61 1.74 -20.93
C GLU A 67 -5.78 0.30 -21.43
N ASN A 68 -6.02 -0.63 -20.51
CA ASN A 68 -6.27 -2.05 -20.82
C ASN A 68 -5.19 -2.68 -21.69
N THR A 69 -3.96 -2.21 -21.55
CA THR A 69 -2.83 -2.60 -22.40
C THR A 69 -1.80 -3.35 -21.56
N GLU A 70 -1.77 -4.67 -21.70
CA GLU A 70 -0.77 -5.51 -21.03
C GLU A 70 0.53 -5.52 -21.82
N ILE A 71 1.64 -5.34 -21.13
CA ILE A 71 2.98 -5.47 -21.70
C ILE A 71 3.41 -6.93 -21.54
N ASP A 72 3.68 -7.60 -22.68
CA ASP A 72 4.12 -8.99 -22.71
C ASP A 72 5.59 -9.14 -22.36
N GLU A 73 6.44 -8.29 -22.91
CA GLU A 73 7.89 -8.38 -22.74
C GLU A 73 8.59 -7.03 -22.96
N ILE A 74 9.70 -6.81 -22.27
CA ILE A 74 10.60 -5.67 -22.46
C ILE A 74 11.99 -6.20 -22.74
N LYS A 75 12.47 -6.00 -23.98
CA LYS A 75 13.80 -6.36 -24.43
C LYS A 75 14.72 -5.15 -24.54
N LYS A 76 15.96 -5.29 -24.08
CA LYS A 76 17.00 -4.27 -24.33
C LYS A 76 17.60 -4.52 -25.73
N MET A 77 17.63 -3.47 -26.52
CA MET A 77 18.17 -3.46 -27.89
C MET A 77 19.24 -2.35 -27.97
N ASN A 78 20.50 -2.68 -27.95
CA ASN A 78 21.59 -1.69 -27.93
C ASN A 78 21.36 -0.53 -26.96
N SER A 79 21.03 0.65 -27.48
CA SER A 79 20.74 1.87 -26.72
C SER A 79 19.25 2.06 -26.35
N ASN A 80 18.34 1.25 -26.90
CA ASN A 80 16.90 1.40 -26.76
C ASN A 80 16.25 0.15 -26.12
N PHE A 81 14.95 0.24 -25.87
CA PHE A 81 14.11 -0.89 -25.47
C PHE A 81 13.05 -1.17 -26.54
N GLU A 82 12.79 -2.44 -26.80
CA GLU A 82 11.63 -2.91 -27.54
C GLU A 82 10.61 -3.46 -26.54
N ILE A 83 9.42 -2.91 -26.57
CA ILE A 83 8.31 -3.25 -25.67
C ILE A 83 7.27 -3.96 -26.51
N GLN A 84 6.99 -5.23 -26.22
CA GLN A 84 6.00 -6.06 -26.91
C GLN A 84 4.65 -5.91 -26.24
N ILE A 85 3.63 -5.61 -27.05
CA ILE A 85 2.23 -5.48 -26.66
C ILE A 85 1.41 -6.29 -27.66
N SER A 86 1.03 -7.51 -27.33
CA SER A 86 0.37 -8.44 -28.25
C SER A 86 1.17 -8.58 -29.56
N LYS A 87 0.60 -8.16 -30.69
CA LYS A 87 1.26 -8.18 -32.00
C LYS A 87 2.06 -6.91 -32.31
N ASN A 88 1.92 -5.87 -31.48
CA ASN A 88 2.54 -4.57 -31.71
C ASN A 88 3.84 -4.41 -30.91
N LYS A 89 4.69 -3.49 -31.37
CA LYS A 89 5.95 -3.16 -30.72
C LYS A 89 6.10 -1.65 -30.58
N ILE A 90 6.55 -1.24 -29.40
CA ILE A 90 6.94 0.14 -29.13
C ILE A 90 8.43 0.19 -28.88
N ARG A 91 9.11 1.19 -29.43
CA ARG A 91 10.52 1.48 -29.12
C ARG A 91 10.64 2.66 -28.20
N SER A 92 11.47 2.54 -27.17
CA SER A 92 11.68 3.61 -26.20
C SER A 92 13.17 3.72 -25.82
N LYS A 93 13.62 4.95 -25.59
CA LYS A 93 14.98 5.21 -25.08
C LYS A 93 15.12 4.93 -23.60
N LYS A 94 14.05 5.18 -22.83
CA LYS A 94 14.00 5.01 -21.36
C LYS A 94 12.73 4.24 -21.00
N VAL A 95 12.79 3.42 -19.97
CA VAL A 95 11.63 2.67 -19.46
C VAL A 95 11.51 2.87 -17.96
N VAL A 96 10.29 3.13 -17.48
CA VAL A 96 9.97 3.22 -16.05
C VAL A 96 9.09 2.04 -15.64
N ILE A 97 9.52 1.28 -14.65
CA ILE A 97 8.76 0.18 -14.06
C ILE A 97 8.14 0.68 -12.75
N ALA A 98 6.83 0.91 -12.76
CA ALA A 98 6.06 1.40 -11.62
C ALA A 98 4.93 0.45 -11.18
N THR A 99 5.04 -0.84 -11.51
CA THR A 99 4.01 -1.86 -11.31
C THR A 99 3.91 -2.36 -9.87
N ASN A 100 4.86 -2.03 -9.00
CA ASN A 100 4.91 -2.40 -7.58
C ASN A 100 4.58 -3.89 -7.33
N GLY A 101 3.45 -4.21 -6.69
CA GLY A 101 3.02 -5.58 -6.38
C GLY A 101 2.50 -6.38 -7.59
N TYR A 102 2.22 -5.73 -8.72
CA TYR A 102 1.74 -6.37 -9.95
C TYR A 102 2.92 -6.75 -10.84
N LEU A 103 3.50 -7.91 -10.55
CA LEU A 103 4.75 -8.37 -11.13
C LEU A 103 4.52 -9.38 -12.25
N ASN A 104 5.06 -9.11 -13.43
CA ASN A 104 5.21 -10.09 -14.50
C ASN A 104 6.70 -10.40 -14.71
N LYS A 105 7.09 -11.68 -14.61
CA LYS A 105 8.50 -12.12 -14.71
C LYS A 105 9.14 -11.76 -16.05
N LYS A 106 8.35 -11.71 -17.13
CA LYS A 106 8.85 -11.39 -18.47
C LYS A 106 9.17 -9.90 -18.64
N ASN A 107 8.47 -9.03 -17.91
CA ASN A 107 8.53 -7.57 -18.09
C ASN A 107 9.46 -6.87 -17.12
N ILE A 108 9.81 -7.54 -16.03
CA ILE A 108 10.54 -6.95 -14.91
C ILE A 108 11.90 -7.63 -14.78
N SER A 109 12.92 -6.87 -14.42
CA SER A 109 14.23 -7.47 -14.15
C SER A 109 14.09 -8.59 -13.11
N SER A 110 14.82 -9.66 -13.29
CA SER A 110 14.81 -10.80 -12.37
C SER A 110 15.08 -10.37 -10.92
N ARG A 111 15.85 -9.33 -10.74
CA ARG A 111 16.22 -8.76 -9.44
C ARG A 111 15.03 -8.12 -8.74
N ILE A 112 14.27 -7.24 -9.41
CA ILE A 112 13.05 -6.64 -8.84
C ILE A 112 12.02 -7.73 -8.54
N TYR A 113 11.80 -8.64 -9.49
CA TYR A 113 10.88 -9.76 -9.31
C TYR A 113 11.20 -10.61 -8.08
N LYS A 114 12.50 -10.84 -7.79
CA LYS A 114 12.93 -11.61 -6.62
C LYS A 114 12.71 -10.86 -5.30
N ASN A 115 12.80 -9.54 -5.28
CA ASN A 115 12.80 -8.73 -4.07
C ASN A 115 11.40 -8.27 -3.63
N VAL A 116 10.40 -8.31 -4.50
CA VAL A 116 9.03 -7.92 -4.15
C VAL A 116 8.16 -9.14 -3.87
N ILE A 117 7.48 -9.12 -2.74
CA ILE A 117 6.49 -10.11 -2.34
C ILE A 117 5.11 -9.47 -2.56
N PRO A 118 4.29 -9.98 -3.50
CA PRO A 118 2.93 -9.50 -3.69
C PRO A 118 2.03 -10.05 -2.59
N ALA A 119 1.74 -9.24 -1.59
CA ALA A 119 0.80 -9.55 -0.52
C ALA A 119 -0.58 -8.99 -0.84
N LEU A 120 -1.64 -9.73 -0.53
CA LEU A 120 -3.01 -9.23 -0.68
C LEU A 120 -3.41 -8.44 0.56
N SER A 121 -4.01 -7.29 0.36
CA SER A 121 -4.76 -6.55 1.37
C SER A 121 -6.25 -6.64 1.04
N ASN A 122 -7.08 -6.81 2.06
CA ASN A 122 -8.52 -6.92 1.92
C ASN A 122 -9.19 -5.72 2.57
N ILE A 123 -10.28 -5.24 1.99
CA ILE A 123 -11.06 -4.12 2.51
C ILE A 123 -12.54 -4.49 2.50
N LEU A 124 -13.21 -4.19 3.61
CA LEU A 124 -14.67 -4.21 3.77
C LEU A 124 -15.20 -2.80 3.95
N VAL A 125 -16.40 -2.55 3.50
CA VAL A 125 -17.16 -1.34 3.85
C VAL A 125 -18.55 -1.75 4.31
N THR A 126 -18.97 -1.24 5.46
CA THR A 126 -20.29 -1.53 6.04
C THR A 126 -21.42 -0.89 5.24
N GLU A 127 -22.64 -1.32 5.44
CA GLU A 127 -23.83 -0.51 5.18
C GLU A 127 -23.77 0.80 6.00
N PRO A 128 -24.54 1.85 5.64
CA PRO A 128 -24.58 3.09 6.42
C PRO A 128 -25.06 2.83 7.85
N ILE A 129 -24.37 3.40 8.81
CA ILE A 129 -24.70 3.33 10.23
C ILE A 129 -25.49 4.60 10.59
N LYS A 130 -26.43 4.49 11.52
CA LYS A 130 -27.29 5.64 11.93
C LYS A 130 -26.43 6.82 12.38
N GLU A 131 -26.76 8.01 11.90
CA GLU A 131 -26.00 9.25 12.13
C GLU A 131 -25.68 9.52 13.60
N ASN A 132 -26.65 9.30 14.50
CA ASN A 132 -26.50 9.58 15.93
C ASN A 132 -25.46 8.70 16.64
N TYR A 133 -24.93 7.68 15.97
CA TYR A 133 -23.93 6.82 16.57
C TYR A 133 -22.54 7.46 16.64
N PHE A 134 -22.19 8.28 15.64
CA PHE A 134 -20.83 8.81 15.45
C PHE A 134 -20.68 10.29 15.77
N ASN A 135 -21.54 10.87 16.63
CA ASN A 135 -21.56 12.31 16.91
C ASN A 135 -20.16 12.92 17.17
N ASP A 136 -19.24 12.13 17.71
CA ASP A 136 -17.90 12.59 18.08
C ASP A 136 -16.77 11.94 17.26
N TRP A 137 -17.08 10.96 16.39
CA TRP A 137 -16.07 10.34 15.52
C TRP A 137 -15.93 11.13 14.23
N LYS A 138 -14.80 11.81 14.09
CA LYS A 138 -14.53 12.61 12.90
C LYS A 138 -14.10 11.73 11.72
N THR A 139 -14.65 11.99 10.53
CA THR A 139 -14.39 11.22 9.29
C THR A 139 -12.93 11.32 8.80
N ASN A 140 -12.19 12.33 9.23
CA ASN A 140 -10.78 12.51 8.88
C ASN A 140 -9.80 11.75 9.79
N VAL A 141 -10.30 11.03 10.82
CA VAL A 141 -9.44 10.24 11.72
C VAL A 141 -9.16 8.89 11.10
N LEU A 142 -7.89 8.63 10.84
CA LEU A 142 -7.39 7.35 10.34
C LEU A 142 -6.89 6.52 11.52
N CYS A 143 -7.40 5.32 11.68
CA CYS A 143 -7.07 4.43 12.78
C CYS A 143 -6.32 3.20 12.29
N THR A 144 -5.36 2.72 13.08
CA THR A 144 -4.71 1.43 12.88
C THR A 144 -4.41 0.78 14.22
N ASP A 145 -4.49 -0.54 14.29
CA ASP A 145 -3.99 -1.28 15.44
C ASP A 145 -2.47 -1.53 15.32
N ASN A 146 -1.86 -2.01 16.41
CA ASN A 146 -0.42 -2.31 16.47
C ASN A 146 -0.10 -3.79 16.25
N LYS A 147 -1.04 -4.58 15.74
CA LYS A 147 -0.81 -6.00 15.45
C LYS A 147 0.15 -6.19 14.27
N LYS A 148 0.84 -7.32 14.23
CA LYS A 148 1.71 -7.66 13.08
C LYS A 148 0.93 -7.82 11.76
N LEU A 149 -0.25 -8.42 11.84
CA LEU A 149 -1.26 -8.40 10.78
C LEU A 149 -2.29 -7.34 11.16
N LEU A 150 -1.90 -6.10 10.96
CA LEU A 150 -2.66 -4.94 11.41
C LEU A 150 -4.01 -4.80 10.71
N HIS A 151 -4.93 -4.16 11.42
CA HIS A 151 -6.16 -3.62 10.84
C HIS A 151 -6.04 -2.11 10.75
N TYR A 152 -6.68 -1.54 9.75
CA TYR A 152 -6.84 -0.10 9.60
C TYR A 152 -8.29 0.21 9.28
N PHE A 153 -8.79 1.30 9.82
CA PHE A 153 -10.20 1.67 9.65
C PHE A 153 -10.40 3.17 9.75
N ARG A 154 -11.48 3.63 9.18
CA ARG A 154 -11.96 5.00 9.31
C ARG A 154 -13.47 5.08 9.08
N LEU A 155 -14.08 6.13 9.62
CA LEU A 155 -15.42 6.54 9.25
C LEU A 155 -15.36 7.28 7.90
N LEU A 156 -16.30 6.98 7.01
CA LEU A 156 -16.50 7.68 5.74
C LEU A 156 -17.60 8.75 5.92
N ASP A 157 -17.67 9.69 4.97
CA ASP A 157 -18.58 10.83 5.03
C ASP A 157 -20.07 10.41 4.91
N ASP A 158 -20.35 9.21 4.39
CA ASP A 158 -21.67 8.59 4.29
C ASP A 158 -22.02 7.67 5.46
N ASN A 159 -21.37 7.87 6.61
CA ASN A 159 -21.56 7.09 7.85
C ASN A 159 -21.25 5.58 7.73
N ARG A 160 -20.39 5.18 6.83
CA ARG A 160 -19.90 3.81 6.71
C ARG A 160 -18.54 3.66 7.37
N ILE A 161 -18.26 2.50 7.93
CA ILE A 161 -16.89 2.16 8.34
C ILE A 161 -16.19 1.43 7.21
N LEU A 162 -15.08 2.01 6.73
CA LEU A 162 -14.11 1.29 5.93
C LEU A 162 -13.15 0.56 6.87
N PHE A 163 -13.02 -0.75 6.68
CA PHE A 163 -12.18 -1.62 7.52
C PHE A 163 -11.28 -2.48 6.65
N GLY A 164 -9.98 -2.37 6.82
CA GLY A 164 -9.00 -3.12 6.06
C GLY A 164 -8.07 -3.95 6.93
N GLY A 165 -7.49 -4.98 6.35
CA GLY A 165 -6.56 -5.85 7.04
C GLY A 165 -6.53 -7.27 6.46
N ARG A 166 -6.13 -8.22 7.30
CA ARG A 166 -6.12 -9.65 7.02
C ARG A 166 -5.71 -9.97 5.60
N GLY A 167 -4.49 -9.65 5.28
CA GLY A 167 -3.91 -9.96 3.98
C GLY A 167 -3.99 -11.45 3.63
N GLY A 168 -3.63 -11.80 2.42
CA GLY A 168 -3.61 -13.17 1.93
C GLY A 168 -2.43 -13.42 1.02
N HIS A 169 -2.13 -14.70 0.82
CA HIS A 169 -1.07 -15.16 -0.07
C HIS A 169 -1.61 -15.64 -1.43
N SER A 170 -2.93 -15.78 -1.57
CA SER A 170 -3.58 -16.31 -2.76
C SER A 170 -4.84 -15.54 -3.13
N TYR A 171 -5.06 -15.32 -4.42
CA TYR A 171 -6.33 -14.83 -4.97
C TYR A 171 -7.48 -15.86 -4.86
N LYS A 172 -7.14 -17.14 -4.79
CA LYS A 172 -8.10 -18.19 -4.49
C LYS A 172 -8.66 -17.97 -3.07
N ASN A 173 -9.81 -18.51 -2.77
CA ASN A 173 -10.45 -18.42 -1.45
C ASN A 173 -10.86 -16.99 -1.04
N THR A 174 -11.30 -16.16 -1.97
CA THR A 174 -11.78 -14.79 -1.70
C THR A 174 -12.84 -14.76 -0.61
N THR A 175 -13.82 -15.66 -0.66
CA THR A 175 -14.89 -15.79 0.34
C THR A 175 -14.35 -16.07 1.74
N THR A 176 -13.37 -16.97 1.88
CA THR A 176 -12.75 -17.27 3.18
C THR A 176 -12.10 -16.01 3.80
N TYR A 177 -11.34 -15.26 3.01
CA TYR A 177 -10.71 -14.04 3.51
C TYR A 177 -11.72 -12.94 3.84
N LYS A 178 -12.83 -12.86 3.10
CA LYS A 178 -13.95 -11.98 3.43
C LYS A 178 -14.53 -12.31 4.79
N VAL A 179 -14.94 -13.56 5.01
CA VAL A 179 -15.50 -14.03 6.29
C VAL A 179 -14.54 -13.82 7.46
N LEU A 180 -13.26 -14.11 7.27
CA LEU A 180 -12.25 -13.87 8.31
C LEU A 180 -12.14 -12.38 8.68
N LEU A 181 -12.19 -11.48 7.71
CA LEU A 181 -12.12 -10.04 7.96
C LEU A 181 -13.42 -9.51 8.59
N GLU A 182 -14.59 -10.06 8.21
CA GLU A 182 -15.88 -9.78 8.86
C GLU A 182 -15.86 -10.16 10.35
N ASN A 183 -15.30 -11.33 10.65
CA ASN A 183 -15.16 -11.79 12.04
C ASN A 183 -14.22 -10.87 12.85
N ASP A 184 -13.11 -10.42 12.25
CA ASP A 184 -12.22 -9.47 12.89
C ASP A 184 -12.90 -8.13 13.15
N PHE A 185 -13.70 -7.64 12.20
CA PHE A 185 -14.51 -6.43 12.38
C PHE A 185 -15.48 -6.57 13.54
N LYS A 186 -16.26 -7.64 13.56
CA LYS A 186 -17.25 -7.91 14.61
C LYS A 186 -16.61 -8.08 16.00
N ALA A 187 -15.41 -8.65 16.05
CA ALA A 187 -14.66 -8.75 17.29
C ALA A 187 -14.16 -7.39 17.80
N MET A 188 -13.77 -6.48 16.89
CA MET A 188 -13.35 -5.13 17.24
C MET A 188 -14.51 -4.17 17.55
N PHE A 189 -15.66 -4.37 16.92
CA PHE A 189 -16.88 -3.56 17.03
C PHE A 189 -18.07 -4.46 17.37
N PRO A 190 -18.17 -5.00 18.61
CA PRO A 190 -19.23 -5.95 18.99
C PRO A 190 -20.66 -5.37 18.85
N GLU A 191 -20.81 -4.08 18.98
CA GLU A 191 -22.07 -3.35 18.81
C GLU A 191 -22.62 -3.45 17.39
N PHE A 192 -21.74 -3.70 16.41
CA PHE A 192 -22.11 -3.90 14.99
C PHE A 192 -22.08 -5.37 14.55
N ASN A 193 -22.28 -6.32 15.46
CA ASN A 193 -22.22 -7.75 15.17
C ASN A 193 -23.21 -8.23 14.08
N LYS A 194 -24.33 -7.49 13.89
CA LYS A 194 -25.39 -7.79 12.90
C LYS A 194 -25.29 -6.95 11.63
N ILE A 195 -24.29 -6.06 11.54
CA ILE A 195 -24.13 -5.16 10.39
C ILE A 195 -23.83 -5.93 9.13
N LYS A 196 -24.33 -5.44 8.00
CA LYS A 196 -24.02 -5.95 6.68
C LYS A 196 -22.84 -5.21 6.06
N PHE A 197 -22.16 -5.86 5.12
CA PHE A 197 -21.06 -5.27 4.37
C PHE A 197 -21.48 -5.15 2.91
N ASP A 198 -21.61 -3.91 2.44
CA ASP A 198 -22.03 -3.61 1.08
C ASP A 198 -20.89 -3.83 0.08
N TYR A 199 -19.64 -3.59 0.50
CA TYR A 199 -18.49 -3.70 -0.39
C TYR A 199 -17.38 -4.56 0.20
N PHE A 200 -16.74 -5.31 -0.68
CA PHE A 200 -15.50 -6.04 -0.41
C PHE A 200 -14.62 -6.01 -1.64
N TRP A 201 -13.36 -5.65 -1.47
CA TRP A 201 -12.36 -5.78 -2.54
C TRP A 201 -10.99 -6.13 -2.00
N ARG A 202 -10.11 -6.47 -2.91
CA ARG A 202 -8.74 -6.89 -2.63
C ARG A 202 -7.78 -6.24 -3.59
N GLY A 203 -6.56 -5.92 -3.11
CA GLY A 203 -5.49 -5.38 -3.91
C GLY A 203 -4.12 -5.95 -3.52
N LEU A 204 -3.17 -5.91 -4.46
CA LEU A 204 -1.80 -6.29 -4.17
C LEU A 204 -1.01 -5.13 -3.57
N VAL A 205 -0.34 -5.44 -2.48
CA VAL A 205 0.68 -4.59 -1.86
C VAL A 205 2.05 -5.19 -2.16
N GLY A 206 2.95 -4.40 -2.72
CA GLY A 206 4.34 -4.81 -2.90
C GLY A 206 5.08 -4.68 -1.57
N VAL A 207 5.49 -5.81 -1.00
CA VAL A 207 6.26 -5.87 0.24
C VAL A 207 7.68 -6.28 -0.07
N THR A 208 8.66 -5.62 0.53
CA THR A 208 10.08 -5.98 0.47
C THR A 208 10.52 -6.70 1.73
N TYR A 209 11.58 -7.49 1.63
CA TYR A 209 12.10 -8.24 2.79
C TYR A 209 12.62 -7.30 3.90
N ASP A 210 13.28 -6.22 3.51
CA ASP A 210 13.81 -5.19 4.43
C ASP A 210 12.77 -4.15 4.86
N LYS A 211 11.55 -4.24 4.32
CA LYS A 211 10.43 -3.30 4.57
C LYS A 211 10.74 -1.85 4.21
N ILE A 212 11.68 -1.64 3.29
CA ILE A 212 12.04 -0.33 2.76
C ILE A 212 11.56 -0.23 1.32
N SER A 213 11.06 0.94 0.92
CA SER A 213 10.73 1.22 -0.48
C SER A 213 11.99 1.55 -1.25
N HIS A 214 12.08 1.08 -2.49
CA HIS A 214 13.26 1.25 -3.32
C HIS A 214 12.95 2.00 -4.61
N ILE A 215 13.87 2.90 -4.96
CA ILE A 215 13.92 3.61 -6.23
C ILE A 215 15.30 3.40 -6.85
N GLY A 216 15.38 3.25 -8.16
CA GLY A 216 16.67 3.02 -8.78
C GLY A 216 16.66 3.08 -10.30
N LYS A 217 17.87 2.91 -10.84
CA LYS A 217 18.16 2.94 -12.26
C LYS A 217 19.15 1.83 -12.58
N ASN A 218 18.94 1.15 -13.69
CA ASN A 218 19.92 0.26 -14.29
C ASN A 218 19.94 0.56 -15.79
N ASP A 219 21.03 1.14 -16.28
CA ASP A 219 21.09 1.80 -17.58
C ASP A 219 19.94 2.82 -17.70
N ASN A 220 19.14 2.73 -18.78
CA ASN A 220 17.96 3.57 -19.01
C ASN A 220 16.64 2.93 -18.55
N LYS A 221 16.70 1.88 -17.71
CA LYS A 221 15.54 1.29 -17.05
C LYS A 221 15.46 1.78 -15.61
N TYR A 222 14.43 2.55 -15.31
CA TYR A 222 14.15 3.11 -14.00
C TYR A 222 13.10 2.27 -13.29
N TYR A 223 13.08 2.25 -11.96
CA TYR A 223 12.10 1.49 -11.20
C TYR A 223 11.84 2.10 -9.82
N ALA A 224 10.60 1.94 -9.36
CA ALA A 224 10.19 2.22 -7.99
C ALA A 224 9.23 1.12 -7.52
N TYR A 225 9.47 0.57 -6.31
CA TYR A 225 8.70 -0.55 -5.80
C TYR A 225 8.83 -0.74 -4.28
N GLY A 226 7.98 -1.63 -3.73
CA GLY A 226 8.09 -2.09 -2.35
C GLY A 226 7.58 -1.07 -1.34
N TYR A 227 6.44 -0.44 -1.59
CA TYR A 227 5.90 0.60 -0.72
C TYR A 227 5.36 0.10 0.62
N ASN A 228 5.28 -1.21 0.85
CA ASN A 228 4.96 -1.85 2.13
C ASN A 228 3.67 -1.34 2.81
N GLY A 229 2.68 -0.88 2.04
CA GLY A 229 1.44 -0.29 2.52
C GLY A 229 1.38 1.24 2.46
N ASN A 230 2.52 1.93 2.35
CA ASN A 230 2.61 3.40 2.31
C ASN A 230 2.59 3.97 0.86
N GLY A 231 1.94 3.25 -0.07
CA GLY A 231 2.02 3.52 -1.50
C GLY A 231 1.49 4.89 -1.92
N VAL A 232 0.44 5.42 -1.30
CA VAL A 232 -0.17 6.68 -1.73
C VAL A 232 0.81 7.84 -1.63
N SER A 233 1.45 8.03 -0.49
CA SER A 233 2.44 9.10 -0.29
C SER A 233 3.75 8.82 -0.99
N LEU A 234 4.31 7.60 -0.81
CA LEU A 234 5.63 7.27 -1.33
C LEU A 234 5.66 7.14 -2.85
N SER A 235 4.61 6.65 -3.51
CA SER A 235 4.60 6.59 -4.96
C SER A 235 4.57 7.98 -5.60
N THR A 236 3.86 8.92 -4.99
CA THR A 236 3.84 10.32 -5.43
C THR A 236 5.22 10.96 -5.29
N TYR A 237 5.86 10.78 -4.14
CA TYR A 237 7.21 11.29 -3.90
C TYR A 237 8.25 10.65 -4.82
N PHE A 238 8.22 9.32 -4.96
CA PHE A 238 9.14 8.61 -5.86
C PHE A 238 8.87 8.92 -7.33
N GLY A 239 7.63 9.24 -7.70
CA GLY A 239 7.30 9.75 -9.03
C GLY A 239 8.03 11.07 -9.35
N LYS A 240 8.07 12.00 -8.38
CA LYS A 240 8.86 13.25 -8.49
C LYS A 240 10.34 12.96 -8.63
N LEU A 241 10.92 12.17 -7.71
CA LEU A 241 12.34 11.80 -7.76
C LEU A 241 12.69 11.10 -9.08
N MET A 242 11.81 10.25 -9.58
CA MET A 242 11.99 9.55 -10.84
C MET A 242 12.08 10.52 -12.03
N ALA A 243 11.18 11.51 -12.07
CA ALA A 243 11.22 12.54 -13.10
C ALA A 243 12.52 13.35 -13.03
N GLU A 244 12.95 13.78 -11.85
CA GLU A 244 14.21 14.49 -11.65
C GLU A 244 15.43 13.64 -12.06
N MET A 245 15.41 12.32 -11.81
CA MET A 245 16.48 11.41 -12.28
C MET A 245 16.48 11.22 -13.80
N ILE A 246 15.29 11.18 -14.43
CA ILE A 246 15.15 11.07 -15.88
C ILE A 246 15.65 12.34 -16.58
N ASP A 247 15.40 13.50 -15.97
CA ASP A 247 15.88 14.82 -16.41
C ASP A 247 17.34 15.09 -16.02
N GLU A 248 18.02 14.12 -15.39
CA GLU A 248 19.43 14.21 -14.96
C GLU A 248 19.71 15.32 -13.94
N LYS A 249 18.67 15.84 -13.26
CA LYS A 249 18.79 16.86 -12.20
C LYS A 249 19.35 16.28 -10.91
N ILE A 250 19.06 14.99 -10.65
CA ILE A 250 19.60 14.23 -9.52
C ILE A 250 20.10 12.88 -9.98
N THR A 251 20.98 12.27 -9.19
CA THR A 251 21.48 10.91 -9.36
C THR A 251 21.14 10.05 -8.17
N LEU A 252 21.40 8.73 -8.22
CA LEU A 252 21.20 7.84 -7.08
C LEU A 252 22.06 8.21 -5.87
N ASP A 253 23.19 8.88 -6.07
CA ASP A 253 24.09 9.30 -4.99
C ASP A 253 23.51 10.48 -4.18
N ASN A 254 22.58 11.23 -4.75
CA ASN A 254 21.84 12.28 -4.05
C ASN A 254 20.75 11.73 -3.12
N LEU A 255 20.44 10.45 -3.20
CA LEU A 255 19.39 9.81 -2.43
C LEU A 255 19.94 9.01 -1.24
N PRO A 256 19.18 8.88 -0.14
CA PRO A 256 19.56 8.02 0.96
C PRO A 256 19.86 6.60 0.48
N LYS A 257 20.97 6.03 0.87
CA LYS A 257 21.39 4.69 0.44
C LYS A 257 20.39 3.59 0.78
N CYS A 258 19.59 3.75 1.84
CA CYS A 258 18.57 2.79 2.19
C CYS A 258 17.48 2.63 1.12
N ILE A 259 17.15 3.69 0.38
CA ILE A 259 16.14 3.65 -0.70
C ILE A 259 16.75 3.47 -2.08
N SER A 260 17.99 3.91 -2.30
CA SER A 260 18.68 3.85 -3.60
C SER A 260 19.52 2.59 -3.80
N SER A 261 19.83 1.85 -2.72
CA SER A 261 20.53 0.58 -2.80
C SER A 261 19.57 -0.57 -3.14
N TYR A 262 20.12 -1.63 -3.70
CA TYR A 262 19.32 -2.85 -3.86
C TYR A 262 19.09 -3.52 -2.51
N PRO A 263 17.86 -3.93 -2.20
CA PRO A 263 17.56 -4.65 -0.98
C PRO A 263 18.29 -5.99 -0.94
N LYS A 264 18.52 -6.49 0.27
CA LYS A 264 18.98 -7.87 0.47
C LYS A 264 17.98 -8.82 -0.18
N SER A 265 18.44 -9.67 -1.06
CA SER A 265 17.60 -10.67 -1.72
C SER A 265 17.16 -11.73 -0.72
N MET A 266 15.92 -12.21 -0.88
CA MET A 266 15.48 -13.41 -0.15
C MET A 266 16.38 -14.59 -0.52
N VAL A 267 16.69 -15.46 0.44
CA VAL A 267 17.54 -16.64 0.24
C VAL A 267 16.97 -17.56 -0.83
N PHE A 268 15.64 -17.77 -0.81
CA PHE A 268 14.93 -18.58 -1.82
C PHE A 268 13.74 -17.80 -2.40
N PRO A 269 13.96 -16.91 -3.39
CA PRO A 269 12.89 -16.05 -3.92
C PRO A 269 11.71 -16.81 -4.56
N ILE A 270 11.95 -18.04 -4.99
CA ILE A 270 10.89 -18.91 -5.57
C ILE A 270 9.84 -19.29 -4.52
N LEU A 271 10.23 -19.34 -3.26
CA LEU A 271 9.36 -19.69 -2.13
C LEU A 271 8.67 -18.48 -1.49
N LYS A 272 8.72 -17.29 -2.07
CA LYS A 272 8.19 -16.06 -1.47
C LYS A 272 6.71 -16.16 -1.06
N ARG A 273 5.87 -16.87 -1.82
CA ARG A 273 4.46 -17.13 -1.46
C ARG A 273 4.33 -18.09 -0.28
N PHE A 274 5.22 -19.07 -0.18
CA PHE A 274 5.28 -19.99 0.95
C PHE A 274 5.73 -19.27 2.24
N TYR A 275 6.73 -18.40 2.17
CA TYR A 275 7.11 -17.56 3.31
C TYR A 275 5.96 -16.65 3.76
N LEU A 276 5.23 -16.08 2.81
CA LEU A 276 4.07 -15.27 3.13
C LEU A 276 2.97 -16.10 3.81
N PHE A 277 2.72 -17.31 3.31
CA PHE A 277 1.79 -18.27 3.95
C PHE A 277 2.20 -18.59 5.39
N LEU A 278 3.46 -18.97 5.62
CA LEU A 278 3.97 -19.26 6.95
C LEU A 278 3.87 -18.04 7.89
N ALA A 279 4.18 -16.84 7.39
CA ALA A 279 4.05 -15.61 8.17
C ALA A 279 2.59 -15.38 8.58
N TYR A 280 1.61 -15.58 7.68
CA TYR A 280 0.19 -15.46 8.03
C TYR A 280 -0.26 -16.51 9.06
N GLN A 281 0.21 -17.75 8.94
CA GLN A 281 -0.10 -18.79 9.94
C GLN A 281 0.49 -18.41 11.30
N PHE A 282 1.77 -18.10 11.36
CA PHE A 282 2.47 -17.77 12.60
C PHE A 282 1.91 -16.54 13.32
N TYR A 283 1.69 -15.44 12.59
CA TYR A 283 1.13 -14.22 13.15
C TYR A 283 -0.39 -14.28 13.34
N GLY A 284 -1.08 -15.13 12.61
CA GLY A 284 -2.52 -15.38 12.79
C GLY A 284 -2.84 -16.18 14.05
N LEU A 285 -1.92 -17.06 14.50
CA LEU A 285 -2.08 -17.85 15.74
C LEU A 285 -1.73 -17.05 17.01
N LYS A 286 -1.00 -15.94 16.90
CA LYS A 286 -0.58 -15.07 18.02
C LYS A 286 -1.56 -13.92 18.32
N ARG A 287 -2.82 -14.09 17.97
CA ARG A 287 -3.90 -13.11 18.21
C ARG A 287 -4.48 -13.15 19.58
#